data_5274398eb52f33e7c1bc196d926b8c14
#
_entry.id   5274398eb52f33e7c1bc196d926b8c14
#
_cell.length_a   1.000
_cell.length_b   1.000
_cell.length_c   1.000
_cell.angle_alpha   90.00
_cell.angle_beta   90.00
_cell.angle_gamma   90.00
#
_symmetry.space_group_name_H-M   'P 1'
#
loop_
_entity.id
_entity.type
_entity.pdbx_description
1 polymer ?
#
loop_
_entity_poly.entity_id
_entity_poly.type
_entity_poly.pdbx_seq_one_letter_code
_entity_poly.pdbx_strand_id
1 'polypeptide(L)'
;MEGTALKKLIIIGASGHGKVIADIAVKNDYDNIFFLDDNEEIKECAGFPVIGRTNDAKKMAGDKIVAIGNAKIREKIQSELDNVITLIHPGAIISRRVRIGIGSVVMAGAVINSDVIIGKGCIINTGSSVDHDCRIGNYAHVSVGSHVAGTVEIGDGTWIGAGVTISNNISICSGCLIGAGATVVKDINEAGTYIGVPARKK
;
A
#
# COMPACT_ATOMS: atom_id res chain seq x y z
N MET A 1 -6.17 -35.15 12.91
CA MET A 1 -6.27 -33.68 12.91
C MET A 1 -4.89 -33.17 12.50
N GLU A 2 -4.70 -32.85 11.23
CA GLU A 2 -3.45 -32.20 10.79
C GLU A 2 -3.40 -30.83 11.44
N GLY A 3 -2.38 -30.61 12.27
CA GLY A 3 -2.14 -29.30 12.87
C GLY A 3 -1.84 -28.32 11.73
N THR A 4 -2.72 -27.37 11.49
CA THR A 4 -2.46 -26.22 10.60
C THR A 4 -1.18 -25.54 11.11
N ALA A 5 -0.13 -25.56 10.28
CA ALA A 5 1.10 -24.86 10.62
C ALA A 5 0.76 -23.40 10.91
N LEU A 6 1.15 -22.90 12.10
CA LEU A 6 0.91 -21.52 12.52
C LEU A 6 1.51 -20.56 11.48
N LYS A 7 0.67 -19.72 10.87
CA LYS A 7 1.12 -18.73 9.88
C LYS A 7 1.93 -17.64 10.57
N LYS A 8 3.20 -17.49 10.18
CA LYS A 8 4.10 -16.47 10.71
C LYS A 8 4.20 -15.30 9.74
N LEU A 9 3.97 -14.07 10.23
CA LEU A 9 4.16 -12.84 9.48
C LEU A 9 5.20 -11.95 10.16
N ILE A 10 6.10 -11.41 9.34
CA ILE A 10 7.08 -10.38 9.73
C ILE A 10 6.68 -9.07 9.04
N ILE A 11 6.35 -8.06 9.84
CA ILE A 11 5.99 -6.71 9.38
C ILE A 11 7.21 -5.82 9.57
N ILE A 12 7.71 -5.22 8.49
CA ILE A 12 8.86 -4.33 8.50
C ILE A 12 8.37 -2.87 8.58
N GLY A 13 8.57 -2.23 9.74
CA GLY A 13 8.10 -0.90 10.09
C GLY A 13 7.03 -0.91 11.17
N ALA A 14 7.39 -0.53 12.40
CA ALA A 14 6.54 -0.54 13.60
C ALA A 14 5.93 0.84 13.88
N SER A 15 5.24 1.41 12.90
CA SER A 15 4.59 2.73 12.97
C SER A 15 3.08 2.65 12.79
N GLY A 16 2.40 3.78 12.63
CA GLY A 16 0.95 3.81 12.41
C GLY A 16 0.47 2.95 11.25
N HIS A 17 1.21 2.90 10.14
CA HIS A 17 0.89 2.03 9.01
C HIS A 17 1.08 0.54 9.37
N GLY A 18 2.12 0.22 10.13
CA GLY A 18 2.36 -1.14 10.64
C GLY A 18 1.22 -1.65 11.52
N LYS A 19 0.62 -0.78 12.36
CA LYS A 19 -0.54 -1.14 13.19
C LYS A 19 -1.73 -1.61 12.33
N VAL A 20 -2.05 -0.84 11.28
CA VAL A 20 -3.14 -1.19 10.36
C VAL A 20 -2.86 -2.51 9.62
N ILE A 21 -1.61 -2.74 9.23
CA ILE A 21 -1.21 -4.00 8.59
C ILE A 21 -1.35 -5.18 9.57
N ALA A 22 -0.99 -5.01 10.85
CA ALA A 22 -1.20 -6.05 11.86
C ALA A 22 -2.68 -6.41 12.04
N ASP A 23 -3.57 -5.40 12.07
CA ASP A 23 -5.02 -5.64 12.13
C ASP A 23 -5.52 -6.44 10.90
N ILE A 24 -4.99 -6.14 9.72
CA ILE A 24 -5.31 -6.90 8.50
C ILE A 24 -4.78 -8.34 8.61
N ALA A 25 -3.56 -8.52 9.12
CA ALA A 25 -2.94 -9.83 9.27
C ALA A 25 -3.75 -10.74 10.21
N VAL A 26 -4.19 -10.23 11.36
CA VAL A 26 -5.08 -10.96 12.28
C VAL A 26 -6.36 -11.42 11.57
N LYS A 27 -6.95 -10.57 10.73
CA LYS A 27 -8.15 -10.91 9.96
C LYS A 27 -7.91 -11.88 8.80
N ASN A 28 -6.64 -12.18 8.48
CA ASN A 28 -6.19 -13.17 7.51
C ASN A 28 -5.59 -14.40 8.18
N ASP A 29 -5.94 -14.64 9.46
CA ASP A 29 -5.57 -15.83 10.25
C ASP A 29 -4.05 -15.97 10.46
N TYR A 30 -3.33 -14.84 10.61
CA TYR A 30 -1.97 -14.86 11.10
C TYR A 30 -1.95 -14.84 12.62
N ASP A 31 -1.43 -15.92 13.22
CA ASP A 31 -1.35 -16.11 14.68
C ASP A 31 -0.03 -15.62 15.26
N ASN A 32 1.06 -15.71 14.46
CA ASN A 32 2.40 -15.32 14.85
C ASN A 32 2.84 -14.07 14.08
N ILE A 33 2.60 -12.89 14.65
CA ILE A 33 2.95 -11.60 14.06
C ILE A 33 4.13 -11.01 14.82
N PHE A 34 5.15 -10.57 14.08
CA PHE A 34 6.34 -9.91 14.62
C PHE A 34 6.64 -8.66 13.82
N PHE A 35 7.19 -7.66 14.51
CA PHE A 35 7.68 -6.45 13.88
C PHE A 35 9.20 -6.39 13.82
N LEU A 36 9.72 -5.70 12.81
CA LEU A 36 11.09 -5.24 12.72
C LEU A 36 11.08 -3.74 12.53
N ASP A 37 11.92 -3.03 13.28
CA ASP A 37 12.09 -1.59 13.16
C ASP A 37 13.52 -1.18 13.52
N ASP A 38 14.04 -0.15 12.85
CA ASP A 38 15.39 0.35 13.11
C ASP A 38 15.45 1.27 14.34
N ASN A 39 14.29 1.73 14.85
CA ASN A 39 14.19 2.43 16.13
C ASN A 39 14.17 1.45 17.29
N GLU A 40 15.28 1.32 17.98
CA GLU A 40 15.47 0.39 19.09
C GLU A 40 14.62 0.71 20.33
N GLU A 41 14.04 1.89 20.42
CA GLU A 41 13.17 2.27 21.53
C GLU A 41 11.78 1.59 21.43
N ILE A 42 11.37 1.23 20.21
CA ILE A 42 10.07 0.58 19.97
C ILE A 42 10.21 -0.92 20.28
N LYS A 43 9.61 -1.38 21.35
CA LYS A 43 9.63 -2.79 21.76
C LYS A 43 8.37 -3.56 21.36
N GLU A 44 7.29 -2.83 21.10
CA GLU A 44 5.98 -3.40 20.75
C GLU A 44 5.24 -2.48 19.78
N CYS A 45 4.43 -3.06 18.90
CA CYS A 45 3.53 -2.34 18.02
C CYS A 45 2.23 -3.14 17.87
N ALA A 46 1.09 -2.50 18.12
CA ALA A 46 -0.25 -3.14 18.04
C ALA A 46 -0.39 -4.43 18.89
N GLY A 47 0.27 -4.53 20.04
CA GLY A 47 0.26 -5.72 20.89
C GLY A 47 1.19 -6.83 20.43
N PHE A 48 2.02 -6.60 19.40
CA PHE A 48 2.98 -7.57 18.89
C PHE A 48 4.43 -7.11 19.11
N PRO A 49 5.37 -8.02 19.42
CA PRO A 49 6.75 -7.66 19.75
C PRO A 49 7.52 -7.17 18.53
N VAL A 50 8.39 -6.19 18.75
CA VAL A 50 9.47 -5.81 17.82
C VAL A 50 10.70 -6.64 18.16
N ILE A 51 11.12 -7.55 17.26
CA ILE A 51 12.10 -8.60 17.55
C ILE A 51 13.47 -8.37 16.88
N GLY A 52 13.65 -7.27 16.19
CA GLY A 52 14.91 -6.96 15.51
C GLY A 52 14.81 -5.74 14.59
N ARG A 53 15.83 -5.56 13.77
CA ARG A 53 15.97 -4.47 12.81
C ARG A 53 15.52 -4.89 11.41
N THR A 54 15.26 -3.92 10.54
CA THR A 54 14.87 -4.10 9.13
C THR A 54 15.73 -5.15 8.41
N ASN A 55 17.06 -5.09 8.57
CA ASN A 55 17.99 -6.01 7.90
C ASN A 55 17.90 -7.47 8.37
N ASP A 56 17.34 -7.74 9.54
CA ASP A 56 17.19 -9.10 10.06
C ASP A 56 16.12 -9.88 9.26
N ALA A 57 15.21 -9.18 8.58
CA ALA A 57 14.16 -9.79 7.75
C ALA A 57 14.71 -10.79 6.73
N LYS A 58 15.90 -10.54 6.17
CA LYS A 58 16.53 -11.41 5.15
C LYS A 58 16.87 -12.81 5.67
N LYS A 59 17.06 -12.95 6.98
CA LYS A 59 17.47 -14.21 7.65
C LYS A 59 16.29 -14.93 8.31
N MET A 60 15.13 -14.28 8.35
CA MET A 60 13.96 -14.82 9.04
C MET A 60 13.06 -15.61 8.10
N ALA A 61 12.63 -16.79 8.54
CA ALA A 61 11.61 -17.57 7.87
C ALA A 61 10.21 -17.03 8.18
N GLY A 62 9.29 -17.12 7.22
CA GLY A 62 7.90 -16.66 7.30
C GLY A 62 7.56 -15.68 6.19
N ASP A 63 6.28 -15.36 6.11
CA ASP A 63 5.75 -14.34 5.20
C ASP A 63 6.24 -12.95 5.63
N LYS A 64 6.42 -12.05 4.68
CA LYS A 64 6.95 -10.71 4.93
C LYS A 64 6.11 -9.64 4.24
N ILE A 65 5.96 -8.49 4.92
CA ILE A 65 5.30 -7.30 4.35
C ILE A 65 6.02 -6.03 4.82
N VAL A 66 6.22 -5.07 3.90
CA VAL A 66 6.89 -3.81 4.21
C VAL A 66 5.85 -2.73 4.54
N ALA A 67 5.81 -2.30 5.79
CA ALA A 67 4.86 -1.33 6.36
C ALA A 67 5.43 0.09 6.38
N ILE A 68 6.05 0.54 5.29
CA ILE A 68 6.70 1.85 5.18
C ILE A 68 6.02 2.67 4.09
N GLY A 69 5.52 3.87 4.45
CA GLY A 69 4.81 4.76 3.53
C GLY A 69 5.68 5.31 2.39
N ASN A 70 6.97 5.58 2.64
CA ASN A 70 7.88 6.09 1.62
C ASN A 70 8.13 5.03 0.53
N ALA A 71 7.77 5.36 -0.72
CA ALA A 71 7.84 4.45 -1.85
C ALA A 71 9.26 3.92 -2.12
N LYS A 72 10.26 4.81 -2.12
CA LYS A 72 11.66 4.44 -2.41
C LYS A 72 12.24 3.51 -1.33
N ILE A 73 11.93 3.79 -0.05
CA ILE A 73 12.38 2.95 1.07
C ILE A 73 11.67 1.60 1.00
N ARG A 74 10.36 1.58 0.77
CA ARG A 74 9.55 0.36 0.63
C ARG A 74 10.05 -0.50 -0.52
N GLU A 75 10.34 0.10 -1.68
CA GLU A 75 10.90 -0.58 -2.85
C GLU A 75 12.26 -1.21 -2.53
N LYS A 76 13.19 -0.43 -1.97
CA LYS A 76 14.53 -0.91 -1.61
C LYS A 76 14.46 -2.13 -0.69
N ILE A 77 13.68 -2.04 0.39
CA ILE A 77 13.56 -3.13 1.36
C ILE A 77 12.90 -4.34 0.70
N GLN A 78 11.77 -4.16 0.03
CA GLN A 78 11.03 -5.26 -0.59
C GLN A 78 11.85 -6.01 -1.65
N SER A 79 12.68 -5.31 -2.43
CA SER A 79 13.51 -5.92 -3.48
C SER A 79 14.60 -6.88 -2.94
N GLU A 80 14.90 -6.80 -1.65
CA GLU A 80 15.92 -7.60 -0.99
C GLU A 80 15.34 -8.79 -0.18
N LEU A 81 14.00 -8.94 -0.20
CA LEU A 81 13.29 -9.94 0.59
C LEU A 81 12.75 -11.08 -0.27
N ASP A 82 12.78 -12.27 0.29
CA ASP A 82 12.00 -13.44 -0.15
C ASP A 82 10.63 -13.47 0.54
N ASN A 83 9.74 -14.35 0.08
CA ASN A 83 8.42 -14.61 0.70
C ASN A 83 7.61 -13.33 1.03
N VAL A 84 7.74 -12.31 0.20
CA VAL A 84 6.89 -11.12 0.31
C VAL A 84 5.48 -11.48 -0.12
N ILE A 85 4.49 -11.07 0.67
CA ILE A 85 3.09 -11.36 0.41
C ILE A 85 2.27 -10.10 0.12
N THR A 86 1.12 -10.28 -0.48
CA THR A 86 0.08 -9.25 -0.61
C THR A 86 -0.96 -9.48 0.48
N LEU A 87 -1.32 -8.41 1.21
CA LEU A 87 -2.35 -8.45 2.24
C LEU A 87 -3.58 -7.68 1.81
N ILE A 88 -4.75 -8.32 1.91
CA ILE A 88 -6.03 -7.73 1.56
C ILE A 88 -6.96 -7.83 2.77
N HIS A 89 -7.47 -6.69 3.22
CA HIS A 89 -8.48 -6.68 4.29
C HIS A 89 -9.76 -7.38 3.81
N PRO A 90 -10.36 -8.29 4.60
CA PRO A 90 -11.59 -9.01 4.19
C PRO A 90 -12.78 -8.08 3.87
N GLY A 91 -12.79 -6.87 4.39
CA GLY A 91 -13.80 -5.84 4.09
C GLY A 91 -13.46 -4.97 2.88
N ALA A 92 -12.46 -5.29 2.07
CA ALA A 92 -12.24 -4.66 0.78
C ALA A 92 -13.15 -5.29 -0.28
N ILE A 93 -13.66 -4.47 -1.21
CA ILE A 93 -14.53 -4.93 -2.31
C ILE A 93 -13.72 -4.90 -3.59
N ILE A 94 -13.36 -6.08 -4.11
CA ILE A 94 -12.46 -6.20 -5.26
C ILE A 94 -13.11 -7.05 -6.35
N SER A 95 -13.17 -6.51 -7.57
CA SER A 95 -13.66 -7.26 -8.73
C SER A 95 -12.75 -8.45 -9.05
N ARG A 96 -13.33 -9.54 -9.53
CA ARG A 96 -12.62 -10.79 -9.90
C ARG A 96 -11.56 -10.61 -11.00
N ARG A 97 -11.64 -9.54 -11.79
CA ARG A 97 -10.71 -9.25 -12.90
C ARG A 97 -9.56 -8.33 -12.52
N VAL A 98 -9.47 -7.92 -11.25
CA VAL A 98 -8.37 -7.11 -10.73
C VAL A 98 -7.11 -7.96 -10.62
N ARG A 99 -5.98 -7.39 -10.98
CA ARG A 99 -4.64 -7.96 -10.76
C ARG A 99 -3.88 -7.07 -9.79
N ILE A 100 -3.33 -7.68 -8.74
CA ILE A 100 -2.59 -6.96 -7.69
C ILE A 100 -1.19 -7.56 -7.58
N GLY A 101 -0.18 -6.71 -7.72
CA GLY A 101 1.22 -7.09 -7.60
C GLY A 101 1.63 -7.42 -6.17
N ILE A 102 2.64 -8.26 -6.06
CA ILE A 102 3.18 -8.76 -4.79
C ILE A 102 3.64 -7.61 -3.87
N GLY A 103 3.47 -7.79 -2.56
CA GLY A 103 3.87 -6.80 -1.55
C GLY A 103 2.92 -5.62 -1.42
N SER A 104 1.79 -5.64 -2.12
CA SER A 104 0.78 -4.59 -2.01
C SER A 104 -0.16 -4.85 -0.83
N VAL A 105 -0.71 -3.76 -0.29
CA VAL A 105 -1.70 -3.82 0.80
C VAL A 105 -2.99 -3.14 0.35
N VAL A 106 -4.13 -3.84 0.50
CA VAL A 106 -5.47 -3.28 0.29
C VAL A 106 -6.19 -3.22 1.63
N MET A 107 -6.57 -2.03 2.05
CA MET A 107 -7.10 -1.78 3.38
C MET A 107 -8.63 -1.86 3.44
N ALA A 108 -9.16 -1.74 4.66
CA ALA A 108 -10.60 -1.81 4.93
C ALA A 108 -11.40 -0.82 4.10
N GLY A 109 -12.52 -1.28 3.53
CA GLY A 109 -13.44 -0.44 2.76
C GLY A 109 -12.90 0.09 1.43
N ALA A 110 -11.72 -0.33 1.01
CA ALA A 110 -11.23 -0.03 -0.34
C ALA A 110 -12.10 -0.74 -1.39
N VAL A 111 -12.43 -0.02 -2.46
CA VAL A 111 -13.24 -0.56 -3.59
C VAL A 111 -12.38 -0.53 -4.85
N ILE A 112 -12.22 -1.68 -5.51
CA ILE A 112 -11.43 -1.79 -6.74
C ILE A 112 -12.28 -2.47 -7.79
N ASN A 113 -12.63 -1.72 -8.83
CA ASN A 113 -13.52 -2.15 -9.89
C ASN A 113 -12.82 -2.98 -10.99
N SER A 114 -13.59 -3.36 -12.01
CA SER A 114 -13.17 -4.33 -13.03
C SER A 114 -11.96 -3.86 -13.84
N ASP A 115 -11.10 -4.83 -14.19
CA ASP A 115 -9.96 -4.68 -15.10
C ASP A 115 -8.87 -3.72 -14.60
N VAL A 116 -8.89 -3.36 -13.31
CA VAL A 116 -7.81 -2.60 -12.68
C VAL A 116 -6.55 -3.46 -12.55
N ILE A 117 -5.41 -2.85 -12.85
CA ILE A 117 -4.08 -3.44 -12.65
C ILE A 117 -3.33 -2.60 -11.62
N ILE A 118 -2.96 -3.22 -10.51
CA ILE A 118 -2.16 -2.62 -9.45
C ILE A 118 -0.77 -3.25 -9.46
N GLY A 119 0.26 -2.43 -9.49
CA GLY A 119 1.65 -2.83 -9.44
C GLY A 119 2.07 -3.45 -8.10
N LYS A 120 3.34 -3.81 -7.98
CA LYS A 120 3.90 -4.36 -6.76
C LYS A 120 4.11 -3.29 -5.69
N GLY A 121 4.02 -3.68 -4.42
CA GLY A 121 4.33 -2.82 -3.28
C GLY A 121 3.40 -1.61 -3.12
N CYS A 122 2.20 -1.64 -3.69
CA CYS A 122 1.24 -0.53 -3.62
C CYS A 122 0.52 -0.50 -2.27
N ILE A 123 0.06 0.70 -1.89
CA ILE A 123 -0.82 0.90 -0.75
C ILE A 123 -2.14 1.45 -1.28
N ILE A 124 -3.21 0.65 -1.22
CA ILE A 124 -4.59 1.07 -1.50
C ILE A 124 -5.26 1.22 -0.15
N ASN A 125 -5.35 2.46 0.31
CA ASN A 125 -5.61 2.76 1.71
C ASN A 125 -7.11 2.73 2.04
N THR A 126 -7.42 2.84 3.33
CA THR A 126 -8.76 2.76 3.91
C THR A 126 -9.76 3.64 3.17
N GLY A 127 -10.88 3.05 2.74
CA GLY A 127 -11.99 3.77 2.11
C GLY A 127 -11.68 4.43 0.78
N SER A 128 -10.54 4.10 0.15
CA SER A 128 -10.22 4.61 -1.19
C SER A 128 -10.98 3.83 -2.27
N SER A 129 -11.17 4.44 -3.45
CA SER A 129 -11.76 3.75 -4.59
C SER A 129 -10.91 3.90 -5.85
N VAL A 130 -10.81 2.81 -6.61
CA VAL A 130 -10.18 2.78 -7.94
C VAL A 130 -11.18 2.19 -8.90
N ASP A 131 -11.66 3.01 -9.82
CA ASP A 131 -12.68 2.61 -10.78
C ASP A 131 -12.06 1.81 -11.95
N HIS A 132 -12.93 1.34 -12.87
CA HIS A 132 -12.60 0.39 -13.93
C HIS A 132 -11.45 0.83 -14.85
N ASP A 133 -10.74 -0.14 -15.42
CA ASP A 133 -9.69 0.04 -16.45
C ASP A 133 -8.49 0.89 -16.00
N CYS A 134 -8.31 1.12 -14.69
CA CYS A 134 -7.18 1.89 -14.17
C CYS A 134 -5.87 1.07 -14.12
N ARG A 135 -4.76 1.78 -14.24
CA ARG A 135 -3.40 1.25 -14.06
C ARG A 135 -2.68 2.02 -12.95
N ILE A 136 -2.38 1.33 -11.86
CA ILE A 136 -1.65 1.88 -10.71
C ILE A 136 -0.23 1.32 -10.75
N GLY A 137 0.75 2.18 -10.94
CA GLY A 137 2.16 1.81 -11.03
C GLY A 137 2.72 1.23 -9.74
N ASN A 138 3.93 0.67 -9.82
CA ASN A 138 4.59 0.04 -8.69
C ASN A 138 4.82 1.03 -7.55
N TYR A 139 4.69 0.56 -6.32
CA TYR A 139 4.94 1.35 -5.10
C TYR A 139 4.12 2.63 -4.97
N ALA A 140 3.08 2.81 -5.77
CA ALA A 140 2.16 3.92 -5.63
C ALA A 140 1.38 3.82 -4.30
N HIS A 141 0.91 4.97 -3.81
CA HIS A 141 0.08 5.06 -2.61
C HIS A 141 -1.19 5.85 -2.92
N VAL A 142 -2.32 5.18 -2.97
CA VAL A 142 -3.65 5.78 -3.02
C VAL A 142 -4.11 5.91 -1.57
N SER A 143 -4.05 7.13 -1.02
CA SER A 143 -4.25 7.38 0.41
C SER A 143 -5.72 7.26 0.83
N VAL A 144 -5.95 7.37 2.14
CA VAL A 144 -7.27 7.24 2.76
C VAL A 144 -8.31 8.14 2.10
N GLY A 145 -9.47 7.55 1.73
CA GLY A 145 -10.59 8.28 1.17
C GLY A 145 -10.32 8.95 -0.19
N SER A 146 -9.29 8.54 -0.94
CA SER A 146 -9.04 9.07 -2.29
C SER A 146 -9.88 8.32 -3.31
N HIS A 147 -10.32 9.03 -4.36
CA HIS A 147 -11.17 8.50 -5.41
C HIS A 147 -10.52 8.66 -6.78
N VAL A 148 -10.27 7.54 -7.44
CA VAL A 148 -9.69 7.45 -8.78
C VAL A 148 -10.80 6.99 -9.73
N ALA A 149 -11.22 7.87 -10.65
CA ALA A 149 -12.25 7.54 -11.63
C ALA A 149 -11.72 6.62 -12.74
N GLY A 150 -12.59 6.21 -13.68
CA GLY A 150 -12.26 5.19 -14.67
C GLY A 150 -11.15 5.58 -15.65
N THR A 151 -10.39 4.57 -16.11
CA THR A 151 -9.35 4.70 -17.15
C THR A 151 -8.24 5.70 -16.76
N VAL A 152 -7.85 5.73 -15.49
CA VAL A 152 -6.76 6.56 -14.97
C VAL A 152 -5.46 5.76 -14.93
N GLU A 153 -4.36 6.39 -15.31
CA GLU A 153 -3.01 5.84 -15.17
C GLU A 153 -2.22 6.63 -14.13
N ILE A 154 -1.69 5.94 -13.13
CA ILE A 154 -0.84 6.51 -12.07
C ILE A 154 0.54 5.86 -12.15
N GLY A 155 1.58 6.66 -12.37
CA GLY A 155 2.96 6.18 -12.50
C GLY A 155 3.56 5.71 -11.17
N ASP A 156 4.69 5.00 -11.31
CA ASP A 156 5.42 4.37 -10.19
C ASP A 156 5.78 5.38 -9.09
N GLY A 157 5.68 4.94 -7.84
CA GLY A 157 6.07 5.71 -6.67
C GLY A 157 5.26 6.99 -6.42
N THR A 158 4.20 7.22 -7.17
CA THR A 158 3.33 8.39 -7.02
C THR A 158 2.47 8.26 -5.75
N TRP A 159 2.38 9.35 -5.02
CA TRP A 159 1.57 9.45 -3.81
C TRP A 159 0.34 10.32 -4.06
N ILE A 160 -0.82 9.70 -4.03
CA ILE A 160 -2.13 10.35 -4.05
C ILE A 160 -2.53 10.61 -2.61
N GLY A 161 -2.57 11.87 -2.20
CA GLY A 161 -2.87 12.32 -0.83
C GLY A 161 -4.31 12.01 -0.41
N ALA A 162 -4.56 12.11 0.90
CA ALA A 162 -5.88 11.80 1.47
C ALA A 162 -7.00 12.65 0.83
N GLY A 163 -8.13 12.00 0.50
CA GLY A 163 -9.30 12.68 -0.05
C GLY A 163 -9.12 13.31 -1.44
N VAL A 164 -8.07 12.92 -2.18
CA VAL A 164 -7.86 13.37 -3.57
C VAL A 164 -8.91 12.76 -4.48
N THR A 165 -9.40 13.56 -5.44
CA THR A 165 -10.27 13.08 -6.53
C THR A 165 -9.55 13.24 -7.87
N ILE A 166 -9.55 12.18 -8.68
CA ILE A 166 -8.95 12.17 -10.02
C ILE A 166 -10.06 11.90 -11.04
N SER A 167 -10.20 12.78 -12.02
CA SER A 167 -11.20 12.65 -13.10
C SER A 167 -10.84 11.50 -14.05
N ASN A 168 -11.83 11.04 -14.82
CA ASN A 168 -11.66 9.98 -15.84
C ASN A 168 -10.58 10.31 -16.87
N ASN A 169 -9.93 9.27 -17.39
CA ASN A 169 -8.98 9.35 -18.52
C ASN A 169 -7.77 10.26 -18.24
N ILE A 170 -7.32 10.34 -16.99
CA ILE A 170 -6.16 11.14 -16.57
C ILE A 170 -4.92 10.25 -16.46
N SER A 171 -3.80 10.76 -16.96
CA SER A 171 -2.47 10.19 -16.78
C SER A 171 -1.65 11.04 -15.80
N ILE A 172 -1.07 10.39 -14.78
CA ILE A 172 -0.15 11.02 -13.83
C ILE A 172 1.18 10.29 -13.91
N CYS A 173 2.25 11.00 -14.27
CA CYS A 173 3.59 10.41 -14.38
C CYS A 173 4.13 9.94 -13.03
N SER A 174 5.23 9.17 -13.07
CA SER A 174 5.89 8.61 -11.87
C SER A 174 6.45 9.69 -10.95
N GLY A 175 6.51 9.39 -9.64
CA GLY A 175 7.16 10.24 -8.64
C GLY A 175 6.44 11.53 -8.29
N CYS A 176 5.15 11.63 -8.59
CA CYS A 176 4.32 12.77 -8.21
C CYS A 176 3.85 12.67 -6.74
N LEU A 177 3.65 13.83 -6.13
CA LEU A 177 2.93 13.97 -4.87
C LEU A 177 1.68 14.83 -5.13
N ILE A 178 0.50 14.23 -5.00
CA ILE A 178 -0.76 14.96 -5.09
C ILE A 178 -1.21 15.25 -3.66
N GLY A 179 -1.28 16.53 -3.32
CA GLY A 179 -1.61 16.96 -1.94
C GLY A 179 -3.04 16.61 -1.54
N ALA A 180 -3.24 16.42 -0.24
CA ALA A 180 -4.55 16.06 0.31
C ALA A 180 -5.66 17.01 -0.15
N GLY A 181 -6.84 16.44 -0.49
CA GLY A 181 -8.01 17.18 -0.94
C GLY A 181 -7.90 17.81 -2.34
N ALA A 182 -6.81 17.58 -3.07
CA ALA A 182 -6.68 18.09 -4.42
C ALA A 182 -7.62 17.39 -5.41
N THR A 183 -7.99 18.10 -6.49
CA THR A 183 -8.79 17.53 -7.60
C THR A 183 -7.99 17.60 -8.89
N VAL A 184 -7.63 16.45 -9.44
CA VAL A 184 -6.87 16.33 -10.68
C VAL A 184 -7.84 16.20 -11.86
N VAL A 185 -7.82 17.18 -12.77
CA VAL A 185 -8.71 17.24 -13.93
C VAL A 185 -7.95 17.35 -15.26
N LYS A 186 -6.63 17.24 -15.24
CA LYS A 186 -5.74 17.25 -16.40
C LYS A 186 -4.55 16.34 -16.15
N ASP A 187 -3.97 15.84 -17.24
CA ASP A 187 -2.75 15.05 -17.18
C ASP A 187 -1.61 15.78 -16.47
N ILE A 188 -0.81 15.00 -15.76
CA ILE A 188 0.41 15.44 -15.07
C ILE A 188 1.59 14.74 -15.70
N ASN A 189 2.33 15.44 -16.53
CA ASN A 189 3.44 14.89 -17.34
C ASN A 189 4.83 15.17 -16.74
N GLU A 190 4.90 15.89 -15.62
CA GLU A 190 6.14 16.24 -14.94
C GLU A 190 6.07 15.88 -13.47
N ALA A 191 7.10 15.19 -12.95
CA ALA A 191 7.17 14.86 -11.52
C ALA A 191 7.21 16.13 -10.65
N GLY A 192 6.53 16.09 -9.52
CA GLY A 192 6.46 17.25 -8.62
C GLY A 192 5.32 17.14 -7.60
N THR A 193 5.10 18.23 -6.88
CA THR A 193 4.00 18.35 -5.93
C THR A 193 2.88 19.17 -6.55
N TYR A 194 1.66 18.62 -6.52
CA TYR A 194 0.45 19.24 -7.08
C TYR A 194 -0.59 19.40 -5.98
N ILE A 195 -1.19 20.58 -5.85
CA ILE A 195 -2.15 20.91 -4.79
C ILE A 195 -3.33 21.72 -5.34
N GLY A 196 -4.43 21.71 -4.60
CA GLY A 196 -5.60 22.57 -4.82
C GLY A 196 -6.68 21.99 -5.73
N VAL A 197 -7.73 22.78 -5.95
CA VAL A 197 -8.91 22.46 -6.76
C VAL A 197 -9.11 23.57 -7.79
N PRO A 198 -8.77 23.33 -9.07
CA PRO A 198 -8.09 22.16 -9.59
C PRO A 198 -6.61 22.10 -9.20
N ALA A 199 -6.03 20.90 -9.23
CA ALA A 199 -4.63 20.68 -8.87
C ALA A 199 -3.67 21.44 -9.78
N ARG A 200 -2.66 22.11 -9.18
CA ARG A 200 -1.59 22.84 -9.87
C ARG A 200 -0.25 22.51 -9.23
N LYS A 201 0.79 22.56 -10.02
CA LYS A 201 2.16 22.37 -9.55
C LYS A 201 2.50 23.49 -8.55
N LYS A 202 3.10 23.08 -7.41
CA LYS A 202 3.54 23.98 -6.36
C LYS A 202 4.93 24.56 -6.68
#